data_209868fc76488febd4670600104b703a
#
_entry.id   209868fc76488febd4670600104b703a
#
_cell.length_a   1.000
_cell.length_b   1.000
_cell.length_c   1.000
_cell.angle_alpha   90.00
_cell.angle_beta   90.00
_cell.angle_gamma   90.00
#
_symmetry.space_group_name_H-M   'P 1'
#
loop_
_entity.id
_entity.type
_entity.pdbx_description
1 polymer ?
#
loop_
_entity_poly.entity_id
_entity_poly.type
_entity_poly.pdbx_seq_one_letter_code
_entity_poly.pdbx_strand_id
1 'polypeptide(L)'
;DVYKRQEYDGEETFSRFDMIMPENYRTFGEWMRFANSLRLRLAVRIAMADPDKARDEAHKSLTHPAGLLEEAYEVVAVSTAGTGYSNPLGEINKAWGEVFMNANMESILKGYKDPRLSCYFEPATGQGYSGEYRGIRQGTGFNHSRYSEHSRSTITQKTDAILMTPAEVWFLRAEAALRGWSGEDAGTCYEQGVRSSLSLIHISEPTRP
;
A
#
# COMPACT_ATOMS: atom_id res chain seq x y z
N ASP A 1 -25.69 -2.08 -20.10
CA ASP A 1 -24.57 -2.95 -20.45
C ASP A 1 -24.82 -4.38 -19.98
N VAL A 2 -25.59 -5.14 -20.76
CA VAL A 2 -26.02 -6.51 -20.43
C VAL A 2 -24.83 -7.46 -20.27
N TYR A 3 -23.75 -7.22 -20.98
CA TYR A 3 -22.52 -8.04 -20.92
C TYR A 3 -21.70 -7.86 -19.63
N LYS A 4 -21.92 -6.81 -18.85
CA LYS A 4 -21.21 -6.57 -17.59
C LYS A 4 -21.90 -7.21 -16.37
N ARG A 5 -23.04 -7.86 -16.55
CA ARG A 5 -23.84 -8.49 -15.50
C ARG A 5 -24.00 -9.99 -15.67
N GLN A 6 -23.24 -10.64 -16.54
CA GLN A 6 -23.20 -12.08 -16.53
C GLN A 6 -22.66 -12.52 -15.18
N GLU A 7 -23.48 -13.21 -14.40
CA GLU A 7 -23.03 -13.98 -13.26
C GLU A 7 -22.03 -14.99 -13.80
N TYR A 8 -20.77 -14.80 -13.41
CA TYR A 8 -19.72 -15.71 -13.80
C TYR A 8 -19.70 -16.84 -12.77
N ASP A 9 -20.02 -18.03 -13.19
CA ASP A 9 -20.12 -19.22 -12.34
C ASP A 9 -18.79 -19.96 -12.12
N GLY A 10 -17.72 -19.20 -11.95
CA GLY A 10 -16.55 -19.68 -11.21
C GLY A 10 -15.49 -20.43 -12.00
N GLU A 11 -15.44 -20.41 -13.33
CA GLU A 11 -14.25 -20.87 -14.04
C GLU A 11 -13.14 -19.83 -13.94
N GLU A 12 -12.10 -20.15 -13.18
CA GLU A 12 -10.91 -19.32 -12.95
C GLU A 12 -10.00 -19.28 -14.20
N THR A 13 -10.58 -18.98 -15.37
CA THR A 13 -9.89 -19.05 -16.68
C THR A 13 -8.69 -18.12 -16.77
N PHE A 14 -8.68 -17.05 -15.98
CA PHE A 14 -7.63 -16.04 -15.98
C PHE A 14 -6.63 -16.16 -14.83
N SER A 15 -6.85 -17.06 -13.87
CA SER A 15 -6.04 -17.15 -12.64
C SER A 15 -4.54 -17.31 -12.95
N ARG A 16 -4.18 -18.11 -13.96
CA ARG A 16 -2.79 -18.33 -14.37
C ARG A 16 -2.11 -17.11 -15.02
N PHE A 17 -2.90 -16.12 -15.47
CA PHE A 17 -2.41 -14.89 -16.08
C PHE A 17 -2.52 -13.70 -15.13
N ASP A 18 -3.11 -13.91 -13.97
CA ASP A 18 -3.29 -12.87 -12.97
C ASP A 18 -1.94 -12.57 -12.31
N MET A 19 -1.45 -11.37 -12.54
CA MET A 19 -0.20 -10.85 -11.97
C MET A 19 -0.44 -9.98 -10.73
N ILE A 20 -1.70 -9.77 -10.34
CA ILE A 20 -2.10 -8.75 -9.36
C ILE A 20 -2.58 -9.39 -8.06
N MET A 21 -3.44 -10.42 -8.16
CA MET A 21 -3.93 -11.10 -6.98
C MET A 21 -2.91 -12.15 -6.48
N PRO A 22 -2.76 -12.31 -5.15
CA PRO A 22 -1.95 -13.37 -4.59
C PRO A 22 -2.36 -14.75 -5.13
N GLU A 23 -1.42 -15.66 -5.28
CA GLU A 23 -1.61 -16.93 -6.00
C GLU A 23 -2.83 -17.75 -5.52
N ASN A 24 -3.09 -17.77 -4.22
CA ASN A 24 -4.22 -18.49 -3.64
C ASN A 24 -5.54 -17.70 -3.63
N TYR A 25 -5.55 -16.47 -4.17
CA TYR A 25 -6.68 -15.54 -4.11
C TYR A 25 -7.03 -14.96 -5.49
N ARG A 26 -6.73 -15.67 -6.56
CA ARG A 26 -7.00 -15.27 -7.95
C ARG A 26 -8.42 -15.61 -8.37
N THR A 27 -9.40 -15.14 -7.61
CA THR A 27 -10.83 -15.37 -7.87
C THR A 27 -11.55 -14.08 -8.24
N PHE A 28 -12.72 -14.21 -8.86
CA PHE A 28 -13.57 -13.05 -9.12
C PHE A 28 -14.06 -12.37 -7.85
N GLY A 29 -14.23 -13.13 -6.77
CA GLY A 29 -14.59 -12.57 -5.47
C GLY A 29 -13.56 -11.57 -4.97
N GLU A 30 -12.28 -11.91 -5.03
CA GLU A 30 -11.18 -11.02 -4.65
C GLU A 30 -11.09 -9.82 -5.58
N TRP A 31 -11.24 -10.01 -6.88
CA TRP A 31 -11.30 -8.91 -7.83
C TRP A 31 -12.48 -7.97 -7.56
N MET A 32 -13.64 -8.49 -7.16
CA MET A 32 -14.79 -7.68 -6.77
C MET A 32 -14.50 -6.89 -5.49
N ARG A 33 -13.86 -7.49 -4.47
CA ARG A 33 -13.45 -6.78 -3.25
C ARG A 33 -12.45 -5.68 -3.54
N PHE A 34 -11.46 -5.95 -4.39
CA PHE A 34 -10.51 -4.94 -4.84
C PHE A 34 -11.20 -3.79 -5.58
N ALA A 35 -12.04 -4.09 -6.57
CA ALA A 35 -12.78 -3.09 -7.32
C ALA A 35 -13.68 -2.24 -6.41
N ASN A 36 -14.32 -2.87 -5.43
CA ASN A 36 -15.17 -2.20 -4.47
C ASN A 36 -14.36 -1.31 -3.50
N SER A 37 -13.20 -1.78 -3.04
CA SER A 37 -12.26 -0.99 -2.23
C SER A 37 -11.70 0.20 -3.02
N LEU A 38 -11.41 0.01 -4.30
CA LEU A 38 -10.99 1.10 -5.20
C LEU A 38 -12.11 2.13 -5.38
N ARG A 39 -13.37 1.69 -5.44
CA ARG A 39 -14.54 2.58 -5.46
C ARG A 39 -14.58 3.48 -4.23
N LEU A 40 -14.33 2.93 -3.04
CA LEU A 40 -14.27 3.71 -1.80
C LEU A 40 -13.12 4.73 -1.85
N ARG A 41 -11.92 4.33 -2.33
CA ARG A 41 -10.79 5.25 -2.52
C ARG A 41 -11.16 6.41 -3.42
N LEU A 42 -11.78 6.14 -4.56
CA LEU A 42 -12.19 7.16 -5.52
C LEU A 42 -13.29 8.07 -4.93
N ALA A 43 -14.25 7.53 -4.20
CA ALA A 43 -15.29 8.30 -3.52
C ALA A 43 -14.66 9.30 -2.54
N VAL A 44 -13.75 8.86 -1.67
CA VAL A 44 -13.05 9.74 -0.73
C VAL A 44 -12.24 10.82 -1.47
N ARG A 45 -11.60 10.48 -2.60
CA ARG A 45 -10.80 11.44 -3.38
C ARG A 45 -11.61 12.57 -3.99
N ILE A 46 -12.87 12.34 -4.37
CA ILE A 46 -13.73 13.38 -4.94
C ILE A 46 -14.54 14.14 -3.90
N ALA A 47 -14.36 13.86 -2.61
CA ALA A 47 -15.16 14.41 -1.52
C ALA A 47 -15.25 15.95 -1.50
N MET A 48 -14.20 16.64 -1.93
CA MET A 48 -14.17 18.11 -1.99
C MET A 48 -14.71 18.67 -3.30
N ALA A 49 -14.70 17.89 -4.38
CA ALA A 49 -15.15 18.32 -5.70
C ALA A 49 -16.64 18.07 -5.90
N ASP A 50 -17.15 16.94 -5.42
CA ASP A 50 -18.55 16.52 -5.52
C ASP A 50 -18.93 15.72 -4.26
N PRO A 51 -19.29 16.40 -3.16
CA PRO A 51 -19.56 15.76 -1.87
C PRO A 51 -20.74 14.78 -1.91
N ASP A 52 -21.78 15.09 -2.69
CA ASP A 52 -22.99 14.23 -2.76
C ASP A 52 -22.68 12.93 -3.49
N LYS A 53 -22.02 13.00 -4.63
CA LYS A 53 -21.56 11.81 -5.35
C LYS A 53 -20.56 10.99 -4.53
N ALA A 54 -19.65 11.66 -3.84
CA ALA A 54 -18.69 11.01 -2.94
C ALA A 54 -19.40 10.18 -1.88
N ARG A 55 -20.36 10.76 -1.18
CA ARG A 55 -21.17 10.08 -0.16
C ARG A 55 -21.92 8.87 -0.75
N ASP A 56 -22.59 9.06 -1.88
CA ASP A 56 -23.40 8.02 -2.51
C ASP A 56 -22.54 6.84 -2.98
N GLU A 57 -21.38 7.11 -3.57
CA GLU A 57 -20.46 6.06 -4.03
C GLU A 57 -19.76 5.37 -2.85
N ALA A 58 -19.41 6.09 -1.78
CA ALA A 58 -18.89 5.52 -0.56
C ALA A 58 -19.93 4.59 0.10
N HIS A 59 -21.17 5.04 0.23
CA HIS A 59 -22.26 4.24 0.78
C HIS A 59 -22.47 2.94 -0.01
N LYS A 60 -22.52 3.02 -1.34
CA LYS A 60 -22.64 1.85 -2.21
C LYS A 60 -21.46 0.87 -2.05
N SER A 61 -20.25 1.40 -1.84
CA SER A 61 -19.06 0.57 -1.58
C SER A 61 -19.14 -0.12 -0.23
N LEU A 62 -19.44 0.63 0.83
CA LEU A 62 -19.48 0.13 2.21
C LEU A 62 -20.60 -0.87 2.47
N THR A 63 -21.70 -0.82 1.68
CA THR A 63 -22.85 -1.74 1.80
C THR A 63 -22.85 -2.85 0.75
N HIS A 64 -21.83 -2.92 -0.10
CA HIS A 64 -21.78 -3.91 -1.18
C HIS A 64 -21.57 -5.33 -0.62
N PRO A 65 -22.34 -6.34 -1.07
CA PRO A 65 -22.26 -7.70 -0.53
C PRO A 65 -20.91 -8.39 -0.76
N ALA A 66 -20.13 -7.97 -1.75
CA ALA A 66 -18.78 -8.49 -1.97
C ALA A 66 -17.80 -8.12 -0.84
N GLY A 67 -18.11 -7.10 -0.04
CA GLY A 67 -17.22 -6.59 0.98
C GLY A 67 -16.04 -5.77 0.42
N LEU A 68 -15.07 -5.54 1.27
CA LEU A 68 -13.85 -4.77 1.02
C LEU A 68 -12.63 -5.65 1.32
N LEU A 69 -11.44 -5.17 0.98
CA LEU A 69 -10.18 -5.78 1.43
C LEU A 69 -9.98 -5.46 2.91
N GLU A 70 -9.98 -6.45 3.76
CA GLU A 70 -9.95 -6.30 5.22
C GLU A 70 -8.84 -7.09 5.89
N GLU A 71 -8.53 -8.27 5.34
CA GLU A 71 -7.57 -9.18 5.93
C GLU A 71 -6.13 -8.84 5.50
N ALA A 72 -5.18 -8.99 6.41
CA ALA A 72 -3.79 -8.59 6.20
C ALA A 72 -3.13 -9.22 4.95
N TYR A 73 -3.57 -10.40 4.54
CA TYR A 73 -3.07 -11.10 3.35
C TYR A 73 -3.66 -10.60 2.02
N GLU A 74 -4.73 -9.80 2.06
CA GLU A 74 -5.43 -9.29 0.87
C GLU A 74 -4.69 -8.08 0.25
N VAL A 75 -3.36 -8.13 0.21
CA VAL A 75 -2.56 -7.09 -0.43
C VAL A 75 -2.63 -7.25 -1.94
N VAL A 76 -3.08 -6.20 -2.60
CA VAL A 76 -3.16 -6.15 -4.07
C VAL A 76 -1.89 -5.49 -4.60
N ALA A 77 -1.10 -6.24 -5.37
CA ALA A 77 0.19 -5.77 -5.88
C ALA A 77 0.49 -6.39 -7.24
N VAL A 78 1.25 -5.70 -8.08
CA VAL A 78 1.81 -6.34 -9.28
C VAL A 78 2.99 -7.19 -8.83
N SER A 79 2.86 -8.51 -9.00
CA SER A 79 3.89 -9.46 -8.58
C SER A 79 5.09 -9.45 -9.52
N THR A 80 6.28 -9.49 -8.94
CA THR A 80 7.55 -9.69 -9.67
C THR A 80 7.91 -11.18 -9.80
N ALA A 81 7.26 -12.05 -9.02
CA ALA A 81 7.57 -13.48 -8.99
C ALA A 81 7.01 -14.19 -10.23
N GLY A 82 7.90 -14.73 -11.08
CA GLY A 82 7.51 -15.54 -12.23
C GLY A 82 6.79 -14.81 -13.36
N THR A 83 6.61 -13.49 -13.26
CA THR A 83 5.81 -12.69 -14.21
C THR A 83 6.63 -12.00 -15.29
N GLY A 84 7.96 -11.91 -15.12
CA GLY A 84 8.82 -11.07 -15.96
C GLY A 84 8.71 -9.57 -15.68
N TYR A 85 7.82 -9.14 -14.77
CA TYR A 85 7.74 -7.76 -14.32
C TYR A 85 8.91 -7.42 -13.40
N SER A 86 9.48 -6.23 -13.60
CA SER A 86 10.52 -5.65 -12.75
C SER A 86 10.04 -4.30 -12.24
N ASN A 87 10.14 -4.08 -10.92
CA ASN A 87 9.68 -2.83 -10.32
C ASN A 87 10.60 -1.66 -10.73
N PRO A 88 10.13 -0.67 -11.49
CA PRO A 88 10.94 0.44 -11.97
C PRO A 88 11.48 1.33 -10.83
N LEU A 89 10.81 1.40 -9.67
CA LEU A 89 11.31 2.10 -8.50
C LEU A 89 12.58 1.43 -7.95
N GLY A 90 12.69 0.10 -8.10
CA GLY A 90 13.90 -0.63 -7.74
C GLY A 90 15.08 -0.28 -8.63
N GLU A 91 14.87 -0.03 -9.92
CA GLU A 91 15.89 0.46 -10.83
C GLU A 91 16.38 1.85 -10.42
N ILE A 92 15.46 2.80 -10.21
CA ILE A 92 15.77 4.16 -9.77
C ILE A 92 16.52 4.14 -8.42
N ASN A 93 16.12 3.26 -7.50
CA ASN A 93 16.74 3.15 -6.18
C ASN A 93 18.14 2.52 -6.23
N LYS A 94 18.29 1.38 -6.92
CA LYS A 94 19.52 0.57 -6.86
C LYS A 94 20.52 0.93 -7.94
N ALA A 95 20.12 1.09 -9.19
CA ALA A 95 21.03 1.38 -10.29
C ALA A 95 21.37 2.88 -10.37
N TRP A 96 20.39 3.76 -10.22
CA TRP A 96 20.63 5.21 -10.28
C TRP A 96 20.99 5.80 -8.91
N GLY A 97 20.56 5.15 -7.81
CA GLY A 97 20.89 5.59 -6.46
C GLY A 97 20.23 6.90 -6.05
N GLU A 98 18.97 7.14 -6.49
CA GLU A 98 18.29 8.43 -6.33
C GLU A 98 17.15 8.41 -5.33
N VAL A 99 16.84 7.27 -4.68
CA VAL A 99 15.75 7.18 -3.71
C VAL A 99 16.28 7.12 -2.28
N PHE A 100 16.15 8.23 -1.57
CA PHE A 100 16.61 8.38 -0.19
C PHE A 100 15.46 8.58 0.79
N MET A 101 15.75 8.25 2.06
CA MET A 101 14.84 8.54 3.15
C MET A 101 14.69 10.07 3.30
N ASN A 102 13.46 10.50 3.55
CA ASN A 102 13.16 11.89 3.87
C ASN A 102 13.40 12.16 5.36
N ALA A 103 13.90 13.34 5.72
CA ALA A 103 14.14 13.72 7.11
C ALA A 103 12.85 13.72 7.98
N ASN A 104 11.67 13.95 7.40
CA ASN A 104 10.41 13.83 8.13
C ASN A 104 10.13 12.37 8.49
N MET A 105 10.37 11.43 7.56
CA MET A 105 10.25 9.99 7.84
C MET A 105 11.24 9.55 8.91
N GLU A 106 12.49 10.04 8.85
CA GLU A 106 13.46 9.81 9.92
C GLU A 106 12.92 10.24 11.27
N SER A 107 12.44 11.48 11.38
CA SER A 107 11.94 12.04 12.64
C SER A 107 10.75 11.26 13.18
N ILE A 108 9.79 10.90 12.34
CA ILE A 108 8.58 10.17 12.73
C ILE A 108 8.93 8.74 13.17
N LEU A 109 9.61 7.98 12.30
CA LEU A 109 9.90 6.57 12.57
C LEU A 109 10.84 6.38 13.76
N LYS A 110 11.85 7.24 13.91
CA LYS A 110 12.75 7.22 15.08
C LYS A 110 12.05 7.72 16.34
N GLY A 111 11.28 8.80 16.24
CA GLY A 111 10.57 9.40 17.38
C GLY A 111 9.57 8.44 18.02
N TYR A 112 8.84 7.69 17.23
CA TYR A 112 7.91 6.67 17.70
C TYR A 112 8.55 5.30 17.91
N LYS A 113 9.86 5.13 17.66
CA LYS A 113 10.55 3.83 17.67
C LYS A 113 9.83 2.79 16.82
N ASP A 114 9.37 3.22 15.63
CA ASP A 114 8.55 2.42 14.74
C ASP A 114 9.38 1.25 14.16
N PRO A 115 8.97 0.00 14.35
CA PRO A 115 9.71 -1.17 13.88
C PRO A 115 9.83 -1.23 12.35
N ARG A 116 8.97 -0.52 11.61
CA ARG A 116 8.99 -0.48 10.14
C ARG A 116 10.18 0.28 9.57
N LEU A 117 10.93 1.03 10.40
CA LEU A 117 12.08 1.79 9.95
C LEU A 117 13.09 0.93 9.17
N SER A 118 13.46 -0.23 9.72
CA SER A 118 14.40 -1.16 9.08
C SER A 118 13.81 -1.91 7.88
N CYS A 119 12.48 -1.99 7.80
CA CYS A 119 11.81 -2.60 6.63
C CYS A 119 11.79 -1.66 5.44
N TYR A 120 11.67 -0.36 5.68
CA TYR A 120 11.54 0.64 4.61
C TYR A 120 12.86 1.21 4.14
N PHE A 121 13.87 1.26 5.03
CA PHE A 121 15.13 1.94 4.76
C PHE A 121 16.34 1.12 5.18
N GLU A 122 17.41 1.24 4.41
CA GLU A 122 18.73 0.74 4.73
C GLU A 122 19.44 1.75 5.67
N PRO A 123 20.28 1.28 6.62
CA PRO A 123 21.13 2.16 7.38
C PRO A 123 22.05 2.99 6.48
N ALA A 124 22.39 4.19 6.90
CA ALA A 124 23.35 5.03 6.24
C ALA A 124 24.77 4.42 6.33
N THR A 125 25.62 4.74 5.35
CA THR A 125 27.00 4.20 5.24
C THR A 125 28.08 5.26 5.52
N GLY A 126 27.70 6.53 5.68
CA GLY A 126 28.62 7.64 5.79
C GLY A 126 29.48 7.63 7.06
N GLN A 127 30.68 8.14 6.94
CA GLN A 127 31.61 8.27 8.06
C GLN A 127 31.01 9.15 9.18
N GLY A 128 31.01 8.63 10.40
CA GLY A 128 30.48 9.32 11.59
C GLY A 128 28.98 9.06 11.87
N TYR A 129 28.25 8.42 10.94
CA TYR A 129 26.86 8.02 11.12
C TYR A 129 26.51 6.67 10.46
N SER A 130 27.55 5.88 10.17
CA SER A 130 27.37 4.53 9.63
C SER A 130 26.57 3.64 10.58
N GLY A 131 25.58 2.95 10.03
CA GLY A 131 24.65 2.12 10.81
C GLY A 131 23.45 2.88 11.41
N GLU A 132 23.47 4.22 11.37
CA GLU A 132 22.32 5.04 11.75
C GLU A 132 21.35 5.21 10.56
N TYR A 133 20.13 5.68 10.86
CA TYR A 133 19.19 6.11 9.82
C TYR A 133 19.25 7.62 9.67
N ARG A 134 19.53 8.08 8.45
CA ARG A 134 19.70 9.50 8.10
C ARG A 134 18.90 9.86 6.87
N GLY A 135 17.94 10.78 7.03
CA GLY A 135 17.12 11.31 5.96
C GLY A 135 17.65 12.61 5.35
N ILE A 136 17.18 12.91 4.15
CA ILE A 136 17.50 14.16 3.45
C ILE A 136 16.36 15.14 3.64
N ARG A 137 16.68 16.40 3.91
CA ARG A 137 15.71 17.47 4.08
C ARG A 137 15.03 17.78 2.75
N GLN A 138 13.69 17.83 2.73
CA GLN A 138 12.95 18.26 1.54
C GLN A 138 13.22 19.72 1.18
N GLY A 139 13.20 20.03 -0.12
CA GLY A 139 13.41 21.39 -0.63
C GLY A 139 14.87 21.84 -0.65
N THR A 140 15.83 21.02 -0.23
CA THR A 140 17.25 21.29 -0.45
C THR A 140 17.66 20.85 -1.85
N GLY A 141 18.56 21.61 -2.49
CA GLY A 141 19.18 21.16 -3.73
C GLY A 141 19.90 19.83 -3.51
N PHE A 142 19.55 18.81 -4.30
CA PHE A 142 20.20 17.51 -4.20
C PHE A 142 21.66 17.61 -4.66
N ASN A 143 22.57 17.13 -3.84
CA ASN A 143 23.98 16.99 -4.19
C ASN A 143 24.42 15.54 -3.90
N HIS A 144 24.67 14.78 -4.96
CA HIS A 144 25.01 13.37 -4.87
C HIS A 144 26.22 13.11 -3.96
N SER A 145 27.30 13.88 -4.09
CA SER A 145 28.51 13.68 -3.28
C SER A 145 28.28 13.92 -1.78
N ARG A 146 27.29 14.75 -1.43
CA ARG A 146 26.94 15.03 -0.04
C ARG A 146 26.00 14.01 0.58
N TYR A 147 25.10 13.42 -0.23
CA TYR A 147 23.98 12.62 0.27
C TYR A 147 24.03 11.15 -0.12
N SER A 148 24.99 10.74 -0.98
CA SER A 148 25.07 9.35 -1.48
C SER A 148 25.15 8.27 -0.40
N GLU A 149 25.62 8.64 0.80
CA GLU A 149 25.80 7.74 1.93
C GLU A 149 24.64 7.80 2.95
N HIS A 150 23.56 8.57 2.67
CA HIS A 150 22.36 8.62 3.50
C HIS A 150 21.50 7.36 3.29
N SER A 151 20.55 7.15 4.20
CA SER A 151 19.66 6.00 4.17
C SER A 151 18.85 5.95 2.89
N ARG A 152 18.87 4.80 2.21
CA ARG A 152 18.14 4.52 0.98
C ARG A 152 16.92 3.66 1.27
N SER A 153 15.96 3.66 0.35
CA SER A 153 14.85 2.71 0.38
C SER A 153 15.34 1.27 0.20
N THR A 154 14.67 0.32 0.83
CA THR A 154 14.89 -1.12 0.65
C THR A 154 14.32 -1.66 -0.66
N ILE A 155 13.52 -0.87 -1.39
CA ILE A 155 12.88 -1.28 -2.65
C ILE A 155 13.92 -1.75 -3.66
N THR A 156 13.68 -2.92 -4.25
CA THR A 156 14.48 -3.52 -5.32
C THR A 156 13.62 -3.79 -6.55
N GLN A 157 14.23 -4.15 -7.66
CA GLN A 157 13.51 -4.59 -8.86
C GLN A 157 12.61 -5.82 -8.62
N LYS A 158 12.90 -6.61 -7.56
CA LYS A 158 12.12 -7.78 -7.14
C LYS A 158 11.07 -7.48 -6.08
N THR A 159 10.91 -6.24 -5.68
CA THR A 159 9.86 -5.82 -4.75
C THR A 159 8.55 -5.67 -5.50
N ASP A 160 7.50 -6.33 -5.05
CA ASP A 160 6.18 -6.21 -5.66
C ASP A 160 5.66 -4.77 -5.61
N ALA A 161 4.99 -4.34 -6.67
CA ALA A 161 4.44 -2.98 -6.74
C ALA A 161 3.04 -2.96 -6.13
N ILE A 162 2.93 -2.51 -4.89
CA ILE A 162 1.67 -2.45 -4.14
C ILE A 162 0.71 -1.44 -4.78
N LEU A 163 -0.50 -1.89 -5.09
CA LEU A 163 -1.60 -1.09 -5.62
C LEU A 163 -2.57 -0.67 -4.52
N MET A 164 -2.88 -1.58 -3.58
CA MET A 164 -3.78 -1.34 -2.46
C MET A 164 -3.47 -2.30 -1.31
N THR A 165 -3.57 -1.79 -0.09
CA THR A 165 -3.44 -2.60 1.12
C THR A 165 -4.72 -2.56 1.94
N PRO A 166 -5.04 -3.60 2.72
CA PRO A 166 -6.15 -3.56 3.68
C PRO A 166 -6.02 -2.42 4.69
N ALA A 167 -4.81 -2.08 5.09
CA ALA A 167 -4.56 -0.94 5.98
C ALA A 167 -5.10 0.37 5.40
N GLU A 168 -4.88 0.62 4.11
CA GLU A 168 -5.44 1.80 3.43
C GLU A 168 -6.97 1.75 3.44
N VAL A 169 -7.56 0.60 3.17
CA VAL A 169 -9.02 0.45 3.15
C VAL A 169 -9.62 0.75 4.53
N TRP A 170 -9.01 0.27 5.60
CA TRP A 170 -9.42 0.60 6.96
C TRP A 170 -9.34 2.11 7.26
N PHE A 171 -8.29 2.81 6.80
CA PHE A 171 -8.21 4.27 6.93
C PHE A 171 -9.26 5.00 6.09
N LEU A 172 -9.60 4.50 4.90
CA LEU A 172 -10.69 5.04 4.08
C LEU A 172 -12.05 4.86 4.75
N ARG A 173 -12.29 3.73 5.43
CA ARG A 173 -13.50 3.49 6.26
C ARG A 173 -13.55 4.46 7.43
N ALA A 174 -12.42 4.66 8.12
CA ALA A 174 -12.35 5.64 9.21
C ALA A 174 -12.70 7.05 8.73
N GLU A 175 -12.18 7.47 7.57
CA GLU A 175 -12.52 8.77 6.98
C GLU A 175 -14.00 8.85 6.57
N ALA A 176 -14.55 7.81 5.96
CA ALA A 176 -15.96 7.74 5.59
C ALA A 176 -16.86 7.84 6.83
N ALA A 177 -16.50 7.18 7.93
CA ALA A 177 -17.22 7.27 9.21
C ALA A 177 -17.16 8.69 9.81
N LEU A 178 -15.99 9.34 9.80
CA LEU A 178 -15.83 10.73 10.24
C LEU A 178 -16.68 11.71 9.43
N ARG A 179 -16.90 11.42 8.14
CA ARG A 179 -17.74 12.21 7.25
C ARG A 179 -19.24 11.90 7.42
N GLY A 180 -19.60 10.94 8.27
CA GLY A 180 -20.99 10.49 8.44
C GLY A 180 -21.55 9.69 7.26
N TRP A 181 -20.69 9.04 6.46
CA TRP A 181 -21.08 8.23 5.29
C TRP A 181 -21.36 6.77 5.66
N SER A 182 -20.95 6.34 6.84
CA SER A 182 -21.26 5.02 7.42
C SER A 182 -21.63 5.14 8.88
N GLY A 183 -22.22 4.07 9.44
CA GLY A 183 -22.50 3.94 10.87
C GLY A 183 -21.34 3.33 11.67
N GLU A 184 -20.18 3.14 11.08
CA GLU A 184 -19.02 2.58 11.74
C GLU A 184 -18.38 3.56 12.73
N ASP A 185 -17.67 3.04 13.73
CA ASP A 185 -16.86 3.86 14.62
C ASP A 185 -15.51 4.18 13.97
N ALA A 186 -15.27 5.46 13.74
CA ALA A 186 -14.06 5.93 13.07
C ALA A 186 -12.78 5.59 13.83
N GLY A 187 -12.82 5.60 15.17
CA GLY A 187 -11.67 5.23 16.01
C GLY A 187 -11.32 3.76 15.85
N THR A 188 -12.31 2.89 15.90
CA THR A 188 -12.12 1.45 15.68
C THR A 188 -11.56 1.16 14.29
N CYS A 189 -12.09 1.77 13.23
CA CYS A 189 -11.57 1.62 11.88
C CYS A 189 -10.12 2.10 11.77
N TYR A 190 -9.79 3.22 12.39
CA TYR A 190 -8.43 3.75 12.42
C TYR A 190 -7.44 2.78 13.12
N GLU A 191 -7.82 2.25 14.29
CA GLU A 191 -7.01 1.28 15.01
C GLU A 191 -6.77 0.01 14.20
N GLN A 192 -7.78 -0.49 13.50
CA GLN A 192 -7.63 -1.63 12.59
C GLN A 192 -6.67 -1.31 11.43
N GLY A 193 -6.72 -0.12 10.87
CA GLY A 193 -5.77 0.35 9.87
C GLY A 193 -4.33 0.32 10.37
N VAL A 194 -4.09 0.82 11.58
CA VAL A 194 -2.77 0.77 12.22
C VAL A 194 -2.31 -0.67 12.45
N ARG A 195 -3.17 -1.54 13.01
CA ARG A 195 -2.86 -2.96 13.24
C ARG A 195 -2.54 -3.68 11.93
N SER A 196 -3.37 -3.50 10.89
CA SER A 196 -3.14 -4.08 9.57
C SER A 196 -1.81 -3.60 8.97
N SER A 197 -1.50 -2.30 9.09
CA SER A 197 -0.23 -1.75 8.59
C SER A 197 0.99 -2.32 9.31
N LEU A 198 0.90 -2.62 10.60
CA LEU A 198 1.99 -3.25 11.35
C LEU A 198 2.12 -4.74 11.03
N SER A 199 1.03 -5.45 10.74
CA SER A 199 1.07 -6.87 10.38
C SER A 199 1.73 -7.13 9.01
N LEU A 200 1.71 -6.16 8.10
CA LEU A 200 2.36 -6.27 6.79
C LEU A 200 3.88 -6.48 6.88
N ILE A 201 4.52 -6.08 7.98
CA ILE A 201 5.96 -6.30 8.20
C ILE A 201 6.26 -7.80 8.30
N HIS A 202 5.37 -8.57 8.93
CA HIS A 202 5.55 -10.01 9.13
C HIS A 202 5.27 -10.84 7.86
N ILE A 203 4.47 -10.30 6.93
CA ILE A 203 4.15 -10.98 5.66
C ILE A 203 5.32 -10.87 4.66
N SER A 204 6.11 -9.81 4.74
CA SER A 204 7.26 -9.60 3.86
C SER A 204 8.56 -10.25 4.34
N GLU A 205 8.60 -10.81 5.55
CA GLU A 205 9.74 -11.61 5.99
C GLU A 205 9.64 -13.02 5.37
N PRO A 206 10.63 -13.45 4.56
CA PRO A 206 10.70 -14.86 4.17
C PRO A 206 10.81 -15.66 5.47
N THR A 207 9.91 -16.63 5.64
CA THR A 207 9.99 -17.60 6.74
C THR A 207 11.40 -18.12 6.80
N ARG A 208 12.16 -17.68 7.81
CA ARG A 208 13.47 -18.28 8.09
C ARG A 208 13.23 -19.74 8.48
N PRO A 209 13.94 -20.69 7.82
CA PRO A 209 13.85 -22.10 8.16
C PRO A 209 14.33 -22.37 9.59
#